data_06e9563f67af5aee3cd136df9a12d1d8
#
_entry.id   06e9563f67af5aee3cd136df9a12d1d8
#
_cell.length_a   1.000
_cell.length_b   1.000
_cell.length_c   1.000
_cell.angle_alpha   90.00
_cell.angle_beta   90.00
_cell.angle_gamma   90.00
#
_symmetry.space_group_name_H-M   'P 1'
#
loop_
_entity.id
_entity.type
_entity.pdbx_description
1 polymer ?
#
loop_
_entity_poly.entity_id
_entity_poly.type
_entity_poly.pdbx_seq_one_letter_code
_entity_poly.pdbx_strand_id
1 'polypeptide(L)'
;MNSIPMNERTIAGLPMSMIWGYLATLIFMVGDGLEQGWLSPYLVEHGLTVQQSATLFAVYGATLAVASYFSGVLTEAWGPRKVMASGMIVWLIGQVLFIKFGLEQKDYAVMLPTYAIRGLGYPLFCYSFLVWVTYRSPEKLLATAIGIFWGAWIAGLSVIGSYFPAFMIPRIGYIGLLWSAVVWVLVGGLLGIFLVKGNVSEQHGNPKEKLKSLISGLTICFEEPRVAIGGIVRLINTTGIGALPVFFPLYLSSKYGFNTQEWLQIWGTMWLTNVVCDVLVPYLSDKWLGWQKTVMWIGNFGCGLASLVMLYMPQLVGHNFWMMILAGMFYGAALTGFVPISAIITSLVPNKKGSAMAVVSFGAGLSYFISPAIVGAFIGSIGVHGVMWIFAILYFIGAVLMIFLKVPNAKSQKESSSAA
;
A
#
# COMPACT_ATOMS: atom_id res chain seq x y z
N MET A 1 -20.25 16.91 -17.07
CA MET A 1 -19.80 16.02 -18.16
C MET A 1 -18.57 16.64 -18.79
N ASN A 2 -17.37 16.24 -18.37
CA ASN A 2 -16.13 16.70 -19.01
C ASN A 2 -15.89 15.79 -20.23
N SER A 3 -16.26 16.28 -21.41
CA SER A 3 -15.90 15.64 -22.67
C SER A 3 -14.37 15.68 -22.83
N ILE A 4 -13.76 14.51 -23.04
CA ILE A 4 -12.38 14.42 -23.54
C ILE A 4 -12.29 15.38 -24.73
N PRO A 5 -11.29 16.26 -24.83
CA PRO A 5 -11.13 17.11 -26.01
C PRO A 5 -11.17 16.23 -27.24
N MET A 6 -12.01 16.59 -28.22
CA MET A 6 -12.28 15.76 -29.43
C MET A 6 -11.06 15.36 -30.26
N ASN A 7 -9.86 15.83 -29.90
CA ASN A 7 -8.58 15.57 -30.59
C ASN A 7 -7.56 14.77 -29.73
N GLU A 8 -7.91 14.28 -28.56
CA GLU A 8 -6.95 13.51 -27.74
C GLU A 8 -6.98 12.02 -28.16
N ARG A 9 -5.83 11.49 -28.59
CA ARG A 9 -5.69 10.06 -28.87
C ARG A 9 -5.96 9.25 -27.60
N THR A 10 -6.72 8.18 -27.72
CA THR A 10 -7.04 7.26 -26.62
C THR A 10 -6.41 5.88 -26.89
N ILE A 11 -5.94 5.22 -25.81
CA ILE A 11 -5.53 3.81 -25.84
C ILE A 11 -6.44 3.09 -24.88
N ALA A 12 -7.12 2.04 -25.36
CA ALA A 12 -8.14 1.32 -24.60
C ALA A 12 -9.23 2.24 -24.01
N GLY A 13 -9.54 3.37 -24.68
CA GLY A 13 -10.54 4.35 -24.24
C GLY A 13 -10.06 5.34 -23.17
N LEU A 14 -8.81 5.26 -22.72
CA LEU A 14 -8.19 6.21 -21.79
C LEU A 14 -7.36 7.25 -22.54
N PRO A 15 -7.32 8.52 -22.08
CA PRO A 15 -6.50 9.55 -22.69
C PRO A 15 -5.02 9.16 -22.73
N MET A 16 -4.39 9.27 -23.89
CA MET A 16 -2.97 8.90 -24.07
C MET A 16 -2.03 9.69 -23.16
N SER A 17 -2.37 10.94 -22.83
CA SER A 17 -1.63 11.77 -21.90
C SER A 17 -1.54 11.19 -20.48
N MET A 18 -2.54 10.38 -20.06
CA MET A 18 -2.57 9.76 -18.75
C MET A 18 -1.61 8.56 -18.64
N ILE A 19 -1.22 7.95 -19.76
CA ILE A 19 -0.29 6.81 -19.79
C ILE A 19 1.05 7.20 -19.17
N TRP A 20 1.53 8.41 -19.46
CA TRP A 20 2.74 8.94 -18.85
C TRP A 20 2.65 9.06 -17.33
N GLY A 21 1.47 9.35 -16.79
CA GLY A 21 1.23 9.40 -15.35
C GLY A 21 1.26 8.01 -14.70
N TYR A 22 0.72 6.98 -15.34
CA TYR A 22 0.82 5.59 -14.86
C TYR A 22 2.28 5.11 -14.90
N LEU A 23 3.01 5.39 -15.99
CA LEU A 23 4.42 5.07 -16.08
C LEU A 23 5.25 5.84 -15.05
N ALA A 24 4.95 7.12 -14.86
CA ALA A 24 5.57 7.95 -13.84
C ALA A 24 5.35 7.40 -12.43
N THR A 25 4.11 6.97 -12.13
CA THR A 25 3.78 6.32 -10.85
C THR A 25 4.58 5.03 -10.66
N LEU A 26 4.63 4.17 -11.68
CA LEU A 26 5.42 2.94 -11.63
C LEU A 26 6.89 3.24 -11.33
N ILE A 27 7.51 4.14 -12.11
CA ILE A 27 8.93 4.48 -11.97
C ILE A 27 9.23 5.14 -10.61
N PHE A 28 8.39 6.06 -10.17
CA PHE A 28 8.50 6.71 -8.86
C PHE A 28 8.43 5.68 -7.74
N MET A 29 7.46 4.76 -7.82
CA MET A 29 7.24 3.73 -6.82
C MET A 29 8.35 2.67 -6.82
N VAL A 30 9.03 2.42 -7.95
CA VAL A 30 10.28 1.65 -7.92
C VAL A 30 11.27 2.32 -6.99
N GLY A 31 11.54 3.62 -7.15
CA GLY A 31 12.47 4.35 -6.30
C GLY A 31 12.11 4.30 -4.82
N ASP A 32 10.83 4.45 -4.47
CA ASP A 32 10.37 4.37 -3.08
C ASP A 32 10.44 2.94 -2.51
N GLY A 33 10.24 1.92 -3.36
CA GLY A 33 10.20 0.52 -2.96
C GLY A 33 11.56 -0.16 -2.80
N LEU A 34 12.64 0.40 -3.36
CA LEU A 34 13.95 -0.26 -3.41
C LEU A 34 14.52 -0.68 -2.05
N GLU A 35 14.07 -0.10 -0.96
CA GLU A 35 14.58 -0.38 0.39
C GLU A 35 13.67 -1.26 1.23
N GLN A 36 12.40 -1.44 0.81
CA GLN A 36 11.37 -2.06 1.66
C GLN A 36 11.74 -3.43 2.22
N GLY A 37 12.42 -4.25 1.43
CA GLY A 37 12.71 -5.63 1.83
C GLY A 37 14.01 -5.82 2.62
N TRP A 38 14.93 -4.84 2.64
CA TRP A 38 16.27 -5.04 3.18
C TRP A 38 16.77 -3.94 4.12
N LEU A 39 16.14 -2.77 4.16
CA LEU A 39 16.64 -1.65 4.97
C LEU A 39 16.65 -2.00 6.47
N SER A 40 15.62 -2.65 6.99
CA SER A 40 15.56 -3.00 8.41
C SER A 40 16.67 -3.96 8.82
N PRO A 41 16.90 -5.12 8.18
CA PRO A 41 18.03 -5.96 8.49
C PRO A 41 19.38 -5.24 8.32
N TYR A 42 19.54 -4.43 7.29
CA TYR A 42 20.75 -3.62 7.11
C TYR A 42 21.02 -2.69 8.30
N LEU A 43 20.01 -2.00 8.80
CA LEU A 43 20.15 -1.12 9.96
C LEU A 43 20.54 -1.89 11.23
N VAL A 44 19.96 -3.07 11.43
CA VAL A 44 20.27 -3.92 12.58
C VAL A 44 21.69 -4.47 12.50
N GLU A 45 22.13 -4.93 11.34
CA GLU A 45 23.51 -5.36 11.10
C GLU A 45 24.53 -4.23 11.31
N HIS A 46 24.11 -2.95 11.16
CA HIS A 46 24.95 -1.78 11.36
C HIS A 46 24.81 -1.13 12.75
N GLY A 47 24.20 -1.84 13.71
CA GLY A 47 24.23 -1.48 15.13
C GLY A 47 22.94 -0.94 15.73
N LEU A 48 21.84 -0.83 14.97
CA LEU A 48 20.54 -0.52 15.55
C LEU A 48 19.90 -1.78 16.14
N THR A 49 19.03 -1.57 17.12
CA THR A 49 18.15 -2.65 17.58
C THR A 49 16.96 -2.82 16.62
N VAL A 50 16.31 -4.00 16.65
CA VAL A 50 15.07 -4.24 15.88
C VAL A 50 13.99 -3.24 16.28
N GLN A 51 13.92 -2.86 17.56
CA GLN A 51 12.98 -1.86 18.05
C GLN A 51 13.24 -0.47 17.46
N GLN A 52 14.51 -0.06 17.36
CA GLN A 52 14.87 1.21 16.73
C GLN A 52 14.54 1.21 15.25
N SER A 53 14.83 0.13 14.54
CA SER A 53 14.43 -0.03 13.15
C SER A 53 12.90 0.02 13.00
N ALA A 54 12.16 -0.72 13.82
CA ALA A 54 10.69 -0.71 13.81
C ALA A 54 10.12 0.69 14.09
N THR A 55 10.73 1.46 15.01
CA THR A 55 10.35 2.85 15.29
C THR A 55 10.57 3.75 14.08
N LEU A 56 11.66 3.56 13.34
CA LEU A 56 11.94 4.30 12.12
C LEU A 56 10.84 4.09 11.08
N PHE A 57 10.45 2.84 10.83
CA PHE A 57 9.36 2.51 9.92
C PHE A 57 7.99 2.97 10.43
N ALA A 58 7.75 2.97 11.75
CA ALA A 58 6.52 3.48 12.33
C ALA A 58 6.39 5.00 12.12
N VAL A 59 7.44 5.77 12.33
CA VAL A 59 7.46 7.22 12.10
C VAL A 59 7.24 7.53 10.61
N TYR A 60 7.89 6.79 9.71
CA TYR A 60 7.63 6.87 8.27
C TYR A 60 6.15 6.61 7.95
N GLY A 61 5.58 5.53 8.50
CA GLY A 61 4.17 5.17 8.30
C GLY A 61 3.19 6.23 8.84
N ALA A 62 3.53 6.87 9.97
CA ALA A 62 2.71 7.97 10.52
C ALA A 62 2.66 9.18 9.58
N THR A 63 3.81 9.62 9.08
CA THR A 63 3.89 10.76 8.14
C THR A 63 3.25 10.43 6.80
N LEU A 64 3.40 9.19 6.33
CA LEU A 64 2.73 8.66 5.15
C LEU A 64 1.20 8.73 5.30
N ALA A 65 0.64 8.30 6.44
CA ALA A 65 -0.80 8.36 6.71
C ALA A 65 -1.30 9.81 6.68
N VAL A 66 -0.57 10.74 7.30
CA VAL A 66 -0.88 12.18 7.27
C VAL A 66 -0.87 12.72 5.84
N ALA A 67 0.20 12.45 5.09
CA ALA A 67 0.31 12.93 3.71
C ALA A 67 -0.77 12.34 2.80
N SER A 68 -1.10 11.07 2.97
CA SER A 68 -2.16 10.39 2.22
C SER A 68 -3.52 11.07 2.43
N TYR A 69 -3.81 11.45 3.68
CA TYR A 69 -5.04 12.14 4.05
C TYR A 69 -5.13 13.53 3.41
N PHE A 70 -4.05 14.31 3.45
CA PHE A 70 -4.04 15.68 2.94
C PHE A 70 -3.81 15.78 1.43
N SER A 71 -3.27 14.75 0.77
CA SER A 71 -2.92 14.80 -0.65
C SER A 71 -4.11 15.18 -1.54
N GLY A 72 -5.30 14.66 -1.26
CA GLY A 72 -6.51 14.97 -2.00
C GLY A 72 -6.90 16.45 -1.88
N VAL A 73 -6.92 16.97 -0.65
CA VAL A 73 -7.28 18.39 -0.36
C VAL A 73 -6.28 19.34 -1.00
N LEU A 74 -4.98 19.05 -0.86
CA LEU A 74 -3.92 19.85 -1.47
C LEU A 74 -4.00 19.82 -3.00
N THR A 75 -4.30 18.66 -3.58
CA THR A 75 -4.44 18.50 -5.05
C THR A 75 -5.54 19.41 -5.61
N GLU A 76 -6.63 19.54 -4.90
CA GLU A 76 -7.73 20.39 -5.33
C GLU A 76 -7.49 21.87 -5.06
N ALA A 77 -6.73 22.19 -3.97
CA ALA A 77 -6.38 23.57 -3.65
C ALA A 77 -5.28 24.15 -4.56
N TRP A 78 -4.25 23.35 -4.87
CA TRP A 78 -3.05 23.82 -5.58
C TRP A 78 -2.93 23.26 -7.00
N GLY A 79 -3.76 22.30 -7.35
CA GLY A 79 -3.66 21.54 -8.59
C GLY A 79 -2.69 20.36 -8.50
N PRO A 80 -2.96 19.27 -9.26
CA PRO A 80 -2.22 18.02 -9.14
C PRO A 80 -0.71 18.17 -9.42
N ARG A 81 -0.32 18.95 -10.43
CA ARG A 81 1.11 19.11 -10.77
C ARG A 81 1.94 19.74 -9.67
N LYS A 82 1.42 20.76 -9.00
CA LYS A 82 2.15 21.42 -7.91
C LYS A 82 2.33 20.50 -6.72
N VAL A 83 1.30 19.72 -6.39
CA VAL A 83 1.36 18.75 -5.29
C VAL A 83 2.25 17.57 -5.64
N MET A 84 2.21 17.06 -6.87
CA MET A 84 3.16 16.06 -7.35
C MET A 84 4.61 16.56 -7.28
N ALA A 85 4.85 17.81 -7.71
CA ALA A 85 6.19 18.42 -7.63
C ALA A 85 6.65 18.57 -6.18
N SER A 86 5.79 19.04 -5.27
CA SER A 86 6.13 19.12 -3.85
C SER A 86 6.42 17.74 -3.24
N GLY A 87 5.64 16.72 -3.60
CA GLY A 87 5.87 15.33 -3.16
C GLY A 87 7.22 14.80 -3.62
N MET A 88 7.58 14.99 -4.90
CA MET A 88 8.90 14.62 -5.43
C MET A 88 10.03 15.35 -4.69
N ILE A 89 9.95 16.67 -4.52
CA ILE A 89 10.99 17.46 -3.86
C ILE A 89 11.17 17.04 -2.40
N VAL A 90 10.07 16.89 -1.66
CA VAL A 90 10.10 16.46 -0.25
C VAL A 90 10.71 15.07 -0.12
N TRP A 91 10.35 14.14 -1.01
CA TRP A 91 10.93 12.79 -1.03
C TRP A 91 12.44 12.84 -1.30
N LEU A 92 12.88 13.60 -2.33
CA LEU A 92 14.31 13.73 -2.68
C LEU A 92 15.12 14.35 -1.54
N ILE A 93 14.62 15.40 -0.93
CA ILE A 93 15.28 16.04 0.23
C ILE A 93 15.39 15.04 1.37
N GLY A 94 14.28 14.38 1.75
CA GLY A 94 14.27 13.38 2.82
C GLY A 94 15.27 12.25 2.55
N GLN A 95 15.30 11.72 1.33
CA GLN A 95 16.20 10.63 0.94
C GLN A 95 17.69 11.04 1.00
N VAL A 96 18.03 12.21 0.44
CA VAL A 96 19.41 12.69 0.46
C VAL A 96 19.89 12.95 1.90
N LEU A 97 19.05 13.59 2.73
CA LEU A 97 19.37 13.84 4.12
C LEU A 97 19.48 12.53 4.92
N PHE A 98 18.59 11.57 4.67
CA PHE A 98 18.62 10.26 5.31
C PHE A 98 19.91 9.50 4.98
N ILE A 99 20.35 9.49 3.71
CA ILE A 99 21.61 8.82 3.34
C ILE A 99 22.80 9.54 3.95
N LYS A 100 22.94 10.87 3.70
CA LYS A 100 24.16 11.63 4.02
C LYS A 100 24.36 11.86 5.51
N PHE A 101 23.32 12.20 6.24
CA PHE A 101 23.42 12.60 7.65
C PHE A 101 22.91 11.54 8.59
N GLY A 102 22.00 10.65 8.14
CA GLY A 102 21.54 9.52 8.92
C GLY A 102 22.45 8.30 8.77
N LEU A 103 22.40 7.66 7.60
CA LEU A 103 23.04 6.35 7.39
C LEU A 103 24.57 6.43 7.35
N GLU A 104 25.17 7.36 6.58
CA GLU A 104 26.62 7.46 6.46
C GLU A 104 27.27 7.88 7.80
N GLN A 105 26.59 8.72 8.59
CA GLN A 105 27.08 9.15 9.91
C GLN A 105 26.61 8.23 11.06
N LYS A 106 25.76 7.25 10.77
CA LYS A 106 25.17 6.33 11.76
C LYS A 106 24.43 7.04 12.89
N ASP A 107 23.82 8.19 12.60
CA ASP A 107 23.11 9.01 13.58
C ASP A 107 21.62 8.70 13.56
N TYR A 108 21.18 7.90 14.53
CA TYR A 108 19.77 7.51 14.67
C TYR A 108 18.83 8.71 14.91
N ALA A 109 19.30 9.74 15.65
CA ALA A 109 18.49 10.93 15.92
C ALA A 109 18.20 11.73 14.64
N VAL A 110 19.12 11.68 13.66
CA VAL A 110 18.93 12.29 12.33
C VAL A 110 18.17 11.37 11.40
N MET A 111 18.33 10.04 11.49
CA MET A 111 17.56 9.09 10.67
C MET A 111 16.04 9.27 10.85
N LEU A 112 15.57 9.45 12.09
CA LEU A 112 14.13 9.55 12.39
C LEU A 112 13.44 10.70 11.65
N PRO A 113 13.83 11.98 11.80
CA PRO A 113 13.16 13.08 11.14
C PRO A 113 13.35 13.07 9.62
N THR A 114 14.51 12.64 9.13
CA THR A 114 14.76 12.62 7.68
C THR A 114 13.96 11.54 6.97
N TYR A 115 13.80 10.38 7.59
CA TYR A 115 12.96 9.31 7.08
C TYR A 115 11.46 9.65 7.20
N ALA A 116 11.07 10.38 8.27
CA ALA A 116 9.74 10.95 8.42
C ALA A 116 9.39 11.94 7.29
N ILE A 117 10.29 12.86 6.97
CA ILE A 117 10.13 13.80 5.85
C ILE A 117 9.91 13.04 4.55
N ARG A 118 10.71 12.01 4.29
CA ARG A 118 10.58 11.18 3.10
C ARG A 118 9.20 10.52 3.00
N GLY A 119 8.63 10.07 4.13
CA GLY A 119 7.30 9.46 4.19
C GLY A 119 6.16 10.35 3.68
N LEU A 120 6.34 11.67 3.65
CA LEU A 120 5.39 12.59 3.06
C LEU A 120 5.39 12.56 1.52
N GLY A 121 6.47 12.11 0.91
CA GLY A 121 6.75 12.34 -0.52
C GLY A 121 5.84 11.58 -1.46
N TYR A 122 5.84 10.23 -1.40
CA TYR A 122 5.10 9.46 -2.39
C TYR A 122 3.58 9.64 -2.31
N PRO A 123 2.94 9.80 -1.14
CA PRO A 123 1.50 10.02 -1.12
C PRO A 123 1.11 11.34 -1.79
N LEU A 124 1.90 12.40 -1.57
CA LEU A 124 1.68 13.67 -2.27
C LEU A 124 1.85 13.51 -3.79
N PHE A 125 2.81 12.72 -4.26
CA PHE A 125 2.99 12.47 -5.68
C PHE A 125 1.90 11.55 -6.26
N CYS A 126 1.80 10.33 -5.76
CA CYS A 126 0.96 9.28 -6.36
C CYS A 126 -0.53 9.54 -6.19
N TYR A 127 -0.97 9.96 -5.00
CA TYR A 127 -2.41 10.17 -4.78
C TYR A 127 -2.91 11.46 -5.44
N SER A 128 -2.05 12.45 -5.65
CA SER A 128 -2.39 13.60 -6.48
C SER A 128 -2.62 13.20 -7.93
N PHE A 129 -1.81 12.29 -8.46
CA PHE A 129 -2.06 11.71 -9.78
C PHE A 129 -3.33 10.84 -9.79
N LEU A 130 -3.60 10.06 -8.76
CA LEU A 130 -4.85 9.30 -8.65
C LEU A 130 -6.08 10.21 -8.68
N VAL A 131 -6.05 11.34 -7.96
CA VAL A 131 -7.11 12.35 -8.05
C VAL A 131 -7.24 12.86 -9.49
N TRP A 132 -6.13 13.15 -10.16
CA TRP A 132 -6.14 13.56 -11.58
C TRP A 132 -6.79 12.50 -12.48
N VAL A 133 -6.48 11.20 -12.27
CA VAL A 133 -7.10 10.07 -12.96
C VAL A 133 -8.63 10.09 -12.79
N THR A 134 -9.12 10.35 -11.57
CA THR A 134 -10.58 10.35 -11.31
C THR A 134 -11.31 11.45 -12.07
N TYR A 135 -10.68 12.61 -12.26
CA TYR A 135 -11.28 13.73 -12.99
C TYR A 135 -11.19 13.60 -14.51
N ARG A 136 -10.19 12.88 -15.02
CA ARG A 136 -9.93 12.78 -16.47
C ARG A 136 -10.46 11.50 -17.13
N SER A 137 -10.74 10.48 -16.34
CA SER A 137 -11.21 9.21 -16.88
C SER A 137 -12.72 9.24 -17.16
N PRO A 138 -13.20 8.68 -18.29
CA PRO A 138 -14.61 8.52 -18.52
C PRO A 138 -15.26 7.67 -17.42
N GLU A 139 -16.49 7.98 -17.02
CA GLU A 139 -17.20 7.25 -15.95
C GLU A 139 -17.25 5.73 -16.18
N LYS A 140 -17.46 5.32 -17.44
CA LYS A 140 -17.50 3.90 -17.83
C LYS A 140 -16.17 3.16 -17.66
N LEU A 141 -15.05 3.87 -17.65
CA LEU A 141 -13.70 3.33 -17.55
C LEU A 141 -12.98 3.72 -16.27
N LEU A 142 -13.65 4.42 -15.35
CA LEU A 142 -13.04 4.93 -14.12
C LEU A 142 -12.46 3.81 -13.26
N ALA A 143 -13.19 2.70 -13.11
CA ALA A 143 -12.70 1.54 -12.36
C ALA A 143 -11.43 0.93 -12.98
N THR A 144 -11.41 0.82 -14.33
CA THR A 144 -10.24 0.34 -15.06
C THR A 144 -9.04 1.28 -14.89
N ALA A 145 -9.26 2.59 -14.98
CA ALA A 145 -8.22 3.60 -14.82
C ALA A 145 -7.59 3.57 -13.41
N ILE A 146 -8.42 3.43 -12.38
CA ILE A 146 -7.97 3.27 -10.98
C ILE A 146 -7.25 1.92 -10.80
N GLY A 147 -7.74 0.85 -11.43
CA GLY A 147 -7.08 -0.46 -11.40
C GLY A 147 -5.69 -0.44 -12.00
N ILE A 148 -5.51 0.24 -13.14
CA ILE A 148 -4.18 0.43 -13.76
C ILE A 148 -3.24 1.23 -12.83
N PHE A 149 -3.77 2.27 -12.16
CA PHE A 149 -2.99 3.03 -11.18
C PHE A 149 -2.45 2.14 -10.06
N TRP A 150 -3.32 1.35 -9.42
CA TRP A 150 -2.90 0.45 -8.34
C TRP A 150 -1.96 -0.66 -8.84
N GLY A 151 -2.20 -1.18 -10.04
CA GLY A 151 -1.31 -2.14 -10.69
C GLY A 151 0.09 -1.56 -10.90
N ALA A 152 0.20 -0.35 -11.44
CA ALA A 152 1.47 0.35 -11.62
C ALA A 152 2.16 0.63 -10.27
N TRP A 153 1.38 1.05 -9.25
CA TRP A 153 1.86 1.32 -7.91
C TRP A 153 2.47 0.07 -7.26
N ILE A 154 1.74 -1.06 -7.25
CA ILE A 154 2.20 -2.33 -6.65
C ILE A 154 3.38 -2.90 -7.45
N ALA A 155 3.30 -2.87 -8.78
CA ALA A 155 4.38 -3.38 -9.62
C ALA A 155 5.69 -2.62 -9.38
N GLY A 156 5.63 -1.29 -9.24
CA GLY A 156 6.80 -0.47 -8.92
C GLY A 156 7.31 -0.73 -7.52
N LEU A 157 6.46 -0.51 -6.51
CA LEU A 157 6.83 -0.56 -5.10
C LEU A 157 7.32 -1.92 -4.67
N SER A 158 6.58 -2.98 -5.02
CA SER A 158 6.75 -4.27 -4.37
C SER A 158 7.35 -5.33 -5.29
N VAL A 159 6.98 -5.36 -6.57
CA VAL A 159 7.54 -6.36 -7.49
C VAL A 159 8.94 -5.93 -7.96
N ILE A 160 9.03 -4.81 -8.70
CA ILE A 160 10.34 -4.31 -9.19
C ILE A 160 11.19 -3.85 -8.00
N GLY A 161 10.58 -3.19 -7.00
CA GLY A 161 11.21 -2.79 -5.74
C GLY A 161 11.83 -3.93 -4.93
N SER A 162 11.52 -5.20 -5.25
CA SER A 162 12.15 -6.37 -4.63
C SER A 162 13.16 -7.05 -5.54
N TYR A 163 12.80 -7.32 -6.79
CA TYR A 163 13.71 -8.02 -7.71
C TYR A 163 14.90 -7.17 -8.15
N PHE A 164 14.70 -5.86 -8.35
CA PHE A 164 15.79 -4.96 -8.71
C PHE A 164 16.87 -4.88 -7.61
N PRO A 165 16.54 -4.69 -6.32
CA PRO A 165 17.52 -4.79 -5.23
C PRO A 165 18.21 -6.15 -5.16
N ALA A 166 17.49 -7.26 -5.31
CA ALA A 166 18.08 -8.60 -5.30
C ALA A 166 19.18 -8.76 -6.35
N PHE A 167 19.03 -8.11 -7.52
CA PHE A 167 19.98 -8.12 -8.59
C PHE A 167 21.09 -7.07 -8.42
N MET A 168 20.79 -5.90 -7.90
CA MET A 168 21.70 -4.76 -7.88
C MET A 168 22.56 -4.65 -6.62
N ILE A 169 22.09 -5.12 -5.45
CA ILE A 169 22.88 -5.07 -4.21
C ILE A 169 24.28 -5.69 -4.39
N PRO A 170 24.46 -6.87 -5.02
CA PRO A 170 25.79 -7.44 -5.22
C PRO A 170 26.72 -6.63 -6.12
N ARG A 171 26.18 -5.68 -6.91
CA ARG A 171 26.92 -4.90 -7.90
C ARG A 171 27.28 -3.51 -7.42
N ILE A 172 26.34 -2.83 -6.76
CA ILE A 172 26.50 -1.42 -6.36
C ILE A 172 26.40 -1.20 -4.84
N GLY A 173 26.16 -2.27 -4.08
CA GLY A 173 25.98 -2.22 -2.64
C GLY A 173 24.68 -1.54 -2.20
N TYR A 174 24.41 -1.57 -0.89
CA TYR A 174 23.20 -1.01 -0.29
C TYR A 174 23.10 0.52 -0.45
N ILE A 175 24.18 1.24 -0.20
CA ILE A 175 24.22 2.70 -0.31
C ILE A 175 24.10 3.15 -1.76
N GLY A 176 24.77 2.46 -2.70
CA GLY A 176 24.61 2.70 -4.13
C GLY A 176 23.18 2.48 -4.62
N LEU A 177 22.50 1.47 -4.08
CA LEU A 177 21.09 1.22 -4.37
C LEU A 177 20.18 2.36 -3.87
N LEU A 178 20.43 2.90 -2.65
CA LEU A 178 19.68 4.06 -2.14
C LEU A 178 19.90 5.32 -2.98
N TRP A 179 21.11 5.53 -3.51
CA TRP A 179 21.36 6.61 -4.46
C TRP A 179 20.67 6.37 -5.80
N SER A 180 20.57 5.12 -6.26
CA SER A 180 19.79 4.81 -7.47
C SER A 180 18.30 5.14 -7.29
N ALA A 181 17.75 5.01 -6.08
CA ALA A 181 16.37 5.40 -5.76
C ALA A 181 16.11 6.89 -6.08
N VAL A 182 17.09 7.76 -5.80
CA VAL A 182 17.00 9.19 -6.15
C VAL A 182 16.81 9.38 -7.65
N VAL A 183 17.52 8.60 -8.47
CA VAL A 183 17.39 8.66 -9.95
C VAL A 183 16.01 8.18 -10.39
N TRP A 184 15.52 7.05 -9.84
CA TRP A 184 14.20 6.53 -10.15
C TRP A 184 13.09 7.54 -9.82
N VAL A 185 13.12 8.13 -8.62
CA VAL A 185 12.12 9.13 -8.20
C VAL A 185 12.22 10.40 -9.02
N LEU A 186 13.43 10.86 -9.34
CA LEU A 186 13.62 12.05 -10.18
C LEU A 186 13.05 11.83 -11.59
N VAL A 187 13.38 10.70 -12.22
CA VAL A 187 12.89 10.35 -13.57
C VAL A 187 11.36 10.20 -13.54
N GLY A 188 10.82 9.41 -12.63
CA GLY A 188 9.37 9.21 -12.50
C GLY A 188 8.65 10.53 -12.20
N GLY A 189 9.20 11.33 -11.28
CA GLY A 189 8.65 12.63 -10.92
C GLY A 189 8.58 13.61 -12.09
N LEU A 190 9.71 13.77 -12.84
CA LEU A 190 9.76 14.64 -14.01
C LEU A 190 8.81 14.17 -15.12
N LEU A 191 8.75 12.87 -15.39
CA LEU A 191 7.78 12.31 -16.35
C LEU A 191 6.34 12.67 -15.98
N GLY A 192 5.94 12.48 -14.71
CA GLY A 192 4.58 12.80 -14.23
C GLY A 192 4.26 14.30 -14.31
N ILE A 193 5.20 15.15 -13.94
CA ILE A 193 5.00 16.60 -13.88
C ILE A 193 4.92 17.21 -15.29
N PHE A 194 5.79 16.79 -16.23
CA PHE A 194 5.93 17.44 -17.52
C PHE A 194 5.16 16.76 -18.66
N LEU A 195 5.02 15.43 -18.65
CA LEU A 195 4.41 14.71 -19.77
C LEU A 195 2.90 14.45 -19.60
N VAL A 196 2.38 14.45 -18.37
CA VAL A 196 0.92 14.37 -18.16
C VAL A 196 0.30 15.70 -18.57
N LYS A 197 -0.52 15.69 -19.63
CA LYS A 197 -1.18 16.89 -20.17
C LYS A 197 -2.63 16.99 -19.70
N GLY A 198 -3.12 18.20 -19.62
CA GLY A 198 -4.48 18.54 -19.27
C GLY A 198 -4.55 19.34 -17.97
N ASN A 199 -5.48 20.26 -17.89
CA ASN A 199 -5.80 20.94 -16.64
C ASN A 199 -6.97 20.20 -16.00
N VAL A 200 -6.90 19.95 -14.70
CA VAL A 200 -8.11 19.75 -13.91
C VAL A 200 -8.77 21.13 -13.94
N SER A 201 -9.88 21.27 -14.69
CA SER A 201 -10.64 22.50 -14.62
C SER A 201 -10.93 22.77 -13.15
N GLU A 202 -10.62 23.97 -12.72
CA GLU A 202 -10.82 24.47 -11.36
C GLU A 202 -12.31 24.41 -10.98
N GLN A 203 -12.82 23.22 -10.76
CA GLN A 203 -14.01 23.08 -9.95
C GLN A 203 -13.53 23.21 -8.51
N HIS A 204 -13.41 24.46 -8.10
CA HIS A 204 -13.13 24.87 -6.75
C HIS A 204 -14.27 24.39 -5.83
N GLY A 205 -14.21 23.13 -5.46
CA GLY A 205 -14.90 22.70 -4.26
C GLY A 205 -14.25 23.45 -3.09
N ASN A 206 -15.05 24.18 -2.33
CA ASN A 206 -14.58 24.94 -1.18
C ASN A 206 -13.70 24.03 -0.28
N PRO A 207 -12.41 24.35 -0.05
CA PRO A 207 -11.52 23.53 0.77
C PRO A 207 -12.11 23.23 2.16
N LYS A 208 -12.95 24.13 2.68
CA LYS A 208 -13.68 23.94 3.95
C LYS A 208 -14.78 22.87 3.85
N GLU A 209 -15.46 22.75 2.70
CA GLU A 209 -16.47 21.69 2.51
C GLU A 209 -15.83 20.32 2.38
N LYS A 210 -14.63 20.23 1.81
CA LYS A 210 -13.88 18.99 1.72
C LYS A 210 -13.21 18.58 3.02
N LEU A 211 -12.67 19.53 3.77
CA LEU A 211 -12.24 19.25 5.15
C LEU A 211 -13.42 18.76 5.98
N LYS A 212 -14.62 19.34 5.77
CA LYS A 212 -15.86 18.84 6.38
C LYS A 212 -16.25 17.46 5.90
N SER A 213 -16.04 17.13 4.62
CA SER A 213 -16.29 15.77 4.08
C SER A 213 -15.31 14.72 4.60
N LEU A 214 -14.06 15.10 4.88
CA LEU A 214 -13.08 14.24 5.52
C LEU A 214 -13.46 13.98 6.99
N ILE A 215 -13.86 15.00 7.73
CA ILE A 215 -14.38 14.86 9.10
C ILE A 215 -15.66 14.01 9.07
N SER A 216 -16.51 14.16 8.04
CA SER A 216 -17.71 13.32 7.87
C SER A 216 -17.36 11.83 7.61
N GLY A 217 -16.16 11.53 7.11
CA GLY A 217 -15.63 10.17 7.03
C GLY A 217 -15.47 9.51 8.39
N LEU A 218 -15.11 10.28 9.43
CA LEU A 218 -15.05 9.76 10.80
C LEU A 218 -16.46 9.66 11.43
N THR A 219 -17.35 10.62 11.17
CA THR A 219 -18.72 10.57 11.70
C THR A 219 -19.55 9.42 11.17
N ILE A 220 -19.28 8.96 9.94
CA ILE A 220 -19.99 7.81 9.35
C ILE A 220 -19.76 6.52 10.14
N CYS A 221 -18.63 6.39 10.83
CA CYS A 221 -18.35 5.23 11.68
C CYS A 221 -19.30 5.16 12.90
N PHE A 222 -19.83 6.30 13.36
CA PHE A 222 -20.82 6.36 14.44
C PHE A 222 -22.23 6.21 13.90
N GLU A 223 -22.52 6.69 12.69
CA GLU A 223 -23.84 6.56 12.06
C GLU A 223 -24.11 5.13 11.58
N GLU A 224 -23.09 4.46 11.02
CA GLU A 224 -23.17 3.08 10.53
C GLU A 224 -21.95 2.28 11.07
N PRO A 225 -22.07 1.64 12.24
CA PRO A 225 -20.95 0.93 12.88
C PRO A 225 -20.33 -0.17 12.02
N ARG A 226 -21.07 -0.72 11.04
CA ARG A 226 -20.53 -1.71 10.09
C ARG A 226 -19.44 -1.10 9.19
N VAL A 227 -19.50 0.19 8.91
CA VAL A 227 -18.42 0.89 8.17
C VAL A 227 -17.14 0.93 9.02
N ALA A 228 -17.25 1.17 10.33
CA ALA A 228 -16.11 1.12 11.24
C ALA A 228 -15.48 -0.29 11.30
N ILE A 229 -16.31 -1.33 11.39
CA ILE A 229 -15.87 -2.74 11.34
C ILE A 229 -15.11 -3.00 10.03
N GLY A 230 -15.64 -2.54 8.89
CA GLY A 230 -14.97 -2.63 7.59
C GLY A 230 -13.62 -1.92 7.56
N GLY A 231 -13.52 -0.73 8.16
CA GLY A 231 -12.28 0.02 8.33
C GLY A 231 -11.24 -0.74 9.17
N ILE A 232 -11.66 -1.40 10.25
CA ILE A 232 -10.80 -2.27 11.08
C ILE A 232 -10.33 -3.48 10.27
N VAL A 233 -11.20 -4.15 9.53
CA VAL A 233 -10.80 -5.26 8.66
C VAL A 233 -9.80 -4.78 7.59
N ARG A 234 -9.99 -3.59 7.04
CA ARG A 234 -9.04 -2.99 6.09
C ARG A 234 -7.69 -2.67 6.74
N LEU A 235 -7.68 -2.20 7.97
CA LEU A 235 -6.45 -2.00 8.74
C LEU A 235 -5.72 -3.32 8.95
N ILE A 236 -6.43 -4.36 9.40
CA ILE A 236 -5.87 -5.70 9.63
C ILE A 236 -5.25 -6.27 8.34
N ASN A 237 -5.89 -6.06 7.19
CA ASN A 237 -5.42 -6.53 5.89
C ASN A 237 -3.93 -6.23 5.62
N THR A 238 -3.51 -5.00 5.87
CA THR A 238 -2.15 -4.55 5.55
C THR A 238 -1.20 -4.58 6.73
N THR A 239 -1.72 -4.83 7.96
CA THR A 239 -0.89 -4.81 9.17
C THR A 239 0.15 -5.93 9.20
N GLY A 240 -0.22 -7.19 8.93
CA GLY A 240 0.75 -8.29 8.92
C GLY A 240 1.83 -8.13 7.87
N ILE A 241 1.44 -7.69 6.68
CA ILE A 241 2.34 -7.50 5.54
C ILE A 241 3.31 -6.34 5.74
N GLY A 242 2.85 -5.22 6.32
CA GLY A 242 3.71 -4.08 6.61
C GLY A 242 4.75 -4.36 7.70
N ALA A 243 4.51 -5.38 8.53
CA ALA A 243 5.43 -5.78 9.58
C ALA A 243 6.55 -6.73 9.10
N LEU A 244 6.25 -7.63 8.15
CA LEU A 244 7.18 -8.68 7.72
C LEU A 244 8.57 -8.16 7.33
N PRO A 245 8.73 -7.11 6.51
CA PRO A 245 10.05 -6.62 6.11
C PRO A 245 10.90 -6.09 7.27
N VAL A 246 10.28 -5.77 8.41
CA VAL A 246 10.97 -5.16 9.55
C VAL A 246 11.78 -6.17 10.36
N PHE A 247 11.29 -7.40 10.51
CA PHE A 247 11.93 -8.39 11.40
C PHE A 247 12.14 -9.76 10.77
N PHE A 248 11.33 -10.13 9.78
CA PHE A 248 11.32 -11.50 9.28
C PHE A 248 12.55 -11.87 8.46
N PRO A 249 13.13 -10.99 7.60
CA PRO A 249 14.38 -11.30 6.90
C PRO A 249 15.52 -11.54 7.85
N LEU A 250 15.62 -10.78 8.96
CA LEU A 250 16.63 -11.01 9.99
C LEU A 250 16.46 -12.36 10.70
N TYR A 251 15.22 -12.76 10.95
CA TYR A 251 14.91 -14.08 11.49
C TYR A 251 15.33 -15.22 10.56
N LEU A 252 15.02 -15.08 9.26
CA LEU A 252 15.41 -16.07 8.25
C LEU A 252 16.92 -16.16 8.10
N SER A 253 17.62 -15.03 8.06
CA SER A 253 19.09 -15.01 7.91
C SER A 253 19.78 -15.58 9.14
N SER A 254 19.42 -15.13 10.34
CA SER A 254 20.11 -15.51 11.59
C SER A 254 19.88 -16.96 11.99
N LYS A 255 18.67 -17.51 11.72
CA LYS A 255 18.31 -18.86 12.17
C LYS A 255 18.44 -19.94 11.10
N TYR A 256 18.22 -19.60 9.84
CA TYR A 256 18.14 -20.57 8.74
C TYR A 256 19.12 -20.29 7.61
N GLY A 257 19.91 -19.20 7.69
CA GLY A 257 20.96 -18.89 6.74
C GLY A 257 20.48 -18.33 5.40
N PHE A 258 19.23 -17.88 5.29
CA PHE A 258 18.76 -17.19 4.07
C PHE A 258 19.51 -15.88 3.89
N ASN A 259 19.96 -15.63 2.67
CA ASN A 259 20.58 -14.37 2.32
C ASN A 259 19.55 -13.31 1.90
N THR A 260 19.99 -12.07 1.80
CA THR A 260 19.12 -10.94 1.44
C THR A 260 18.49 -11.10 0.04
N GLN A 261 19.23 -11.68 -0.92
CA GLN A 261 18.70 -11.89 -2.28
C GLN A 261 17.58 -12.92 -2.27
N GLU A 262 17.74 -14.02 -1.55
CA GLU A 262 16.69 -15.06 -1.41
C GLU A 262 15.43 -14.48 -0.77
N TRP A 263 15.59 -13.71 0.30
CA TRP A 263 14.45 -13.04 0.92
C TRP A 263 13.74 -12.07 -0.05
N LEU A 264 14.49 -11.24 -0.75
CA LEU A 264 13.92 -10.30 -1.72
C LEU A 264 13.19 -10.99 -2.86
N GLN A 265 13.67 -12.17 -3.30
CA GLN A 265 12.98 -12.98 -4.30
C GLN A 265 11.69 -13.60 -3.73
N ILE A 266 11.71 -14.09 -2.48
CA ILE A 266 10.51 -14.59 -1.80
C ILE A 266 9.47 -13.46 -1.68
N TRP A 267 9.88 -12.29 -1.22
CA TRP A 267 9.04 -11.11 -1.06
C TRP A 267 8.47 -10.61 -2.40
N GLY A 268 9.33 -10.52 -3.43
CA GLY A 268 8.91 -10.14 -4.78
C GLY A 268 7.94 -11.14 -5.41
N THR A 269 8.16 -12.45 -5.21
CA THR A 269 7.27 -13.51 -5.73
C THR A 269 5.91 -13.48 -5.03
N MET A 270 5.87 -13.21 -3.74
CA MET A 270 4.61 -13.01 -2.99
C MET A 270 3.77 -11.90 -3.63
N TRP A 271 4.37 -10.73 -3.91
CA TRP A 271 3.67 -9.62 -4.52
C TRP A 271 3.33 -9.85 -6.00
N LEU A 272 4.19 -10.52 -6.74
CA LEU A 272 3.88 -10.92 -8.12
C LEU A 272 2.66 -11.85 -8.15
N THR A 273 2.59 -12.82 -7.23
CA THR A 273 1.44 -13.71 -7.10
C THR A 273 0.19 -12.93 -6.72
N ASN A 274 0.30 -11.96 -5.80
CA ASN A 274 -0.81 -11.07 -5.45
C ASN A 274 -1.36 -10.35 -6.70
N VAL A 275 -0.50 -9.67 -7.48
CA VAL A 275 -0.91 -8.95 -8.69
C VAL A 275 -1.62 -9.87 -9.70
N VAL A 276 -1.09 -11.08 -9.91
CA VAL A 276 -1.72 -12.06 -10.83
C VAL A 276 -3.08 -12.52 -10.30
N CYS A 277 -3.17 -12.82 -9.02
CA CYS A 277 -4.40 -13.30 -8.39
C CYS A 277 -5.44 -12.19 -8.20
N ASP A 278 -5.05 -10.90 -8.16
CA ASP A 278 -5.98 -9.76 -8.07
C ASP A 278 -6.94 -9.64 -9.27
N VAL A 279 -6.62 -10.31 -10.37
CA VAL A 279 -7.53 -10.44 -11.51
C VAL A 279 -8.47 -11.64 -11.36
N LEU A 280 -7.97 -12.77 -10.83
CA LEU A 280 -8.69 -14.03 -10.75
C LEU A 280 -9.67 -14.10 -9.58
N VAL A 281 -9.24 -13.69 -8.39
CA VAL A 281 -10.02 -13.86 -7.16
C VAL A 281 -11.29 -13.00 -7.13
N PRO A 282 -11.28 -11.72 -7.56
CA PRO A 282 -12.51 -10.94 -7.67
C PRO A 282 -13.52 -11.56 -8.65
N TYR A 283 -13.05 -12.09 -9.78
CA TYR A 283 -13.93 -12.78 -10.73
C TYR A 283 -14.60 -14.02 -10.12
N LEU A 284 -13.85 -14.84 -9.37
CA LEU A 284 -14.38 -16.00 -8.64
C LEU A 284 -15.32 -15.56 -7.51
N SER A 285 -14.99 -14.45 -6.85
CA SER A 285 -15.80 -13.83 -5.80
C SER A 285 -17.17 -13.40 -6.31
N ASP A 286 -17.20 -12.74 -7.46
CA ASP A 286 -18.45 -12.25 -8.05
C ASP A 286 -19.36 -13.39 -8.53
N LYS A 287 -18.77 -14.46 -9.07
CA LYS A 287 -19.54 -15.58 -9.64
C LYS A 287 -20.00 -16.61 -8.63
N TRP A 288 -19.12 -17.01 -7.68
CA TRP A 288 -19.33 -18.23 -6.88
C TRP A 288 -19.29 -18.01 -5.38
N LEU A 289 -18.28 -17.30 -4.87
CA LEU A 289 -18.02 -17.22 -3.43
C LEU A 289 -18.85 -16.13 -2.73
N GLY A 290 -19.08 -15.00 -3.42
CA GLY A 290 -19.62 -13.78 -2.83
C GLY A 290 -18.57 -12.99 -2.03
N TRP A 291 -18.72 -11.66 -2.02
CA TRP A 291 -17.72 -10.73 -1.47
C TRP A 291 -17.39 -10.99 0.01
N GLN A 292 -18.41 -11.18 0.84
CA GLN A 292 -18.21 -11.41 2.29
C GLN A 292 -17.40 -12.67 2.57
N LYS A 293 -17.73 -13.80 1.90
CA LYS A 293 -17.03 -15.06 2.09
C LYS A 293 -15.60 -15.01 1.58
N THR A 294 -15.36 -14.30 0.46
CA THR A 294 -14.03 -14.10 -0.10
C THR A 294 -13.13 -13.37 0.87
N VAL A 295 -13.59 -12.23 1.43
CA VAL A 295 -12.82 -11.47 2.43
C VAL A 295 -12.63 -12.26 3.72
N MET A 296 -13.63 -13.03 4.16
CA MET A 296 -13.57 -13.81 5.38
C MET A 296 -12.59 -14.99 5.27
N TRP A 297 -12.78 -15.85 4.24
CA TRP A 297 -12.04 -17.12 4.15
C TRP A 297 -10.71 -16.99 3.41
N ILE A 298 -10.69 -16.35 2.23
CA ILE A 298 -9.45 -16.20 1.46
C ILE A 298 -8.62 -15.07 2.07
N GLY A 299 -9.21 -13.90 2.28
CA GLY A 299 -8.50 -12.73 2.83
C GLY A 299 -8.03 -12.97 4.27
N ASN A 300 -8.95 -12.93 5.21
CA ASN A 300 -8.58 -12.95 6.63
C ASN A 300 -8.06 -14.33 7.09
N PHE A 301 -8.86 -15.38 6.97
CA PHE A 301 -8.44 -16.70 7.43
C PHE A 301 -7.22 -17.21 6.65
N GLY A 302 -7.20 -17.01 5.31
CA GLY A 302 -6.07 -17.38 4.46
C GLY A 302 -4.79 -16.66 4.85
N CYS A 303 -4.81 -15.34 5.09
CA CYS A 303 -3.63 -14.59 5.53
C CYS A 303 -3.16 -14.96 6.94
N GLY A 304 -4.09 -15.24 7.86
CA GLY A 304 -3.75 -15.78 9.18
C GLY A 304 -2.98 -17.09 9.07
N LEU A 305 -3.50 -18.03 8.27
CA LEU A 305 -2.83 -19.30 8.00
C LEU A 305 -1.50 -19.10 7.26
N ALA A 306 -1.46 -18.22 6.27
CA ALA A 306 -0.24 -17.91 5.52
C ALA A 306 0.86 -17.31 6.41
N SER A 307 0.49 -16.47 7.37
CA SER A 307 1.44 -15.95 8.38
C SER A 307 2.06 -17.08 9.20
N LEU A 308 1.27 -18.07 9.60
CA LEU A 308 1.76 -19.24 10.32
C LEU A 308 2.58 -20.16 9.41
N VAL A 309 2.17 -20.34 8.15
CA VAL A 309 2.97 -21.10 7.17
C VAL A 309 4.34 -20.44 6.97
N MET A 310 4.41 -19.11 6.80
CA MET A 310 5.69 -18.39 6.71
C MET A 310 6.56 -18.62 7.95
N LEU A 311 5.97 -18.63 9.15
CA LEU A 311 6.70 -18.85 10.41
C LEU A 311 7.21 -20.29 10.55
N TYR A 312 6.38 -21.26 10.28
CA TYR A 312 6.69 -22.68 10.57
C TYR A 312 7.39 -23.40 9.42
N MET A 313 7.24 -22.94 8.18
CA MET A 313 7.88 -23.58 7.03
C MET A 313 9.40 -23.72 7.21
N PRO A 314 10.16 -22.66 7.54
CA PRO A 314 11.60 -22.79 7.70
C PRO A 314 11.99 -23.65 8.92
N GLN A 315 11.12 -23.80 9.93
CA GLN A 315 11.33 -24.71 11.04
C GLN A 315 11.22 -26.19 10.64
N LEU A 316 10.33 -26.50 9.68
CA LEU A 316 10.06 -27.85 9.21
C LEU A 316 11.08 -28.31 8.17
N VAL A 317 11.46 -27.42 7.24
CA VAL A 317 12.28 -27.79 6.07
C VAL A 317 13.68 -27.15 6.07
N GLY A 318 14.04 -26.37 7.09
CA GLY A 318 15.31 -25.66 7.16
C GLY A 318 15.48 -24.60 6.07
N HIS A 319 16.71 -24.45 5.57
CA HIS A 319 17.03 -23.56 4.44
C HIS A 319 16.56 -24.19 3.12
N ASN A 320 15.26 -24.12 2.86
CA ASN A 320 14.69 -24.55 1.58
C ASN A 320 14.04 -23.37 0.86
N PHE A 321 14.77 -22.78 -0.08
CA PHE A 321 14.36 -21.60 -0.83
C PHE A 321 13.02 -21.80 -1.56
N TRP A 322 12.83 -22.95 -2.25
CA TRP A 322 11.62 -23.19 -3.03
C TRP A 322 10.37 -23.34 -2.17
N MET A 323 10.50 -23.97 -1.00
CA MET A 323 9.39 -24.08 -0.06
C MET A 323 9.00 -22.71 0.53
N MET A 324 9.99 -21.83 0.75
CA MET A 324 9.71 -20.45 1.17
C MET A 324 9.08 -19.61 0.04
N ILE A 325 9.46 -19.84 -1.22
CA ILE A 325 8.76 -19.25 -2.37
C ILE A 325 7.28 -19.67 -2.38
N LEU A 326 6.99 -20.95 -2.20
CA LEU A 326 5.61 -21.46 -2.14
C LEU A 326 4.82 -20.86 -0.98
N ALA A 327 5.44 -20.71 0.20
CA ALA A 327 4.84 -20.06 1.35
C ALA A 327 4.52 -18.57 1.05
N GLY A 328 5.44 -17.86 0.40
CA GLY A 328 5.23 -16.49 -0.07
C GLY A 328 4.10 -16.39 -1.11
N MET A 329 4.07 -17.28 -2.10
CA MET A 329 2.99 -17.35 -3.10
C MET A 329 1.63 -17.59 -2.45
N PHE A 330 1.56 -18.47 -1.47
CA PHE A 330 0.33 -18.72 -0.71
C PHE A 330 -0.14 -17.45 0.01
N TYR A 331 0.79 -16.71 0.63
CA TYR A 331 0.46 -15.45 1.28
C TYR A 331 -0.02 -14.38 0.27
N GLY A 332 0.68 -14.24 -0.86
CA GLY A 332 0.30 -13.33 -1.93
C GLY A 332 -1.10 -13.63 -2.49
N ALA A 333 -1.41 -14.91 -2.72
CA ALA A 333 -2.73 -15.34 -3.17
C ALA A 333 -3.82 -15.06 -2.12
N ALA A 334 -3.55 -15.28 -0.83
CA ALA A 334 -4.50 -15.00 0.24
C ALA A 334 -4.84 -13.51 0.35
N LEU A 335 -3.87 -12.62 0.15
CA LEU A 335 -4.08 -11.17 0.20
C LEU A 335 -5.11 -10.67 -0.81
N THR A 336 -5.24 -11.31 -1.96
CA THR A 336 -6.22 -10.92 -2.98
C THR A 336 -7.67 -11.08 -2.50
N GLY A 337 -7.89 -11.90 -1.47
CA GLY A 337 -9.19 -12.05 -0.83
C GLY A 337 -9.75 -10.75 -0.24
N PHE A 338 -8.93 -9.72 -0.03
CA PHE A 338 -9.39 -8.43 0.48
C PHE A 338 -9.88 -7.45 -0.58
N VAL A 339 -9.68 -7.73 -1.87
CA VAL A 339 -10.11 -6.83 -2.96
C VAL A 339 -11.58 -6.41 -2.85
N PRO A 340 -12.54 -7.30 -2.50
CA PRO A 340 -13.95 -6.89 -2.40
C PRO A 340 -14.29 -6.00 -1.20
N ILE A 341 -13.38 -5.77 -0.23
CA ILE A 341 -13.70 -5.03 1.00
C ILE A 341 -14.20 -3.60 0.72
N SER A 342 -13.62 -2.93 -0.28
CA SER A 342 -14.04 -1.59 -0.67
C SER A 342 -15.48 -1.58 -1.23
N ALA A 343 -15.84 -2.59 -2.01
CA ALA A 343 -17.19 -2.75 -2.54
C ALA A 343 -18.19 -3.04 -1.42
N ILE A 344 -17.82 -3.89 -0.45
CA ILE A 344 -18.65 -4.18 0.72
C ILE A 344 -18.95 -2.89 1.48
N ILE A 345 -17.91 -2.13 1.88
CA ILE A 345 -18.06 -0.95 2.72
C ILE A 345 -18.89 0.13 2.01
N THR A 346 -18.65 0.37 0.71
CA THR A 346 -19.42 1.36 -0.05
C THR A 346 -20.87 0.94 -0.29
N SER A 347 -21.17 -0.37 -0.33
CA SER A 347 -22.54 -0.87 -0.46
C SER A 347 -23.39 -0.68 0.80
N LEU A 348 -22.76 -0.57 1.98
CA LEU A 348 -23.45 -0.31 3.24
C LEU A 348 -24.04 1.11 3.30
N VAL A 349 -23.45 2.07 2.61
CA VAL A 349 -23.83 3.49 2.62
C VAL A 349 -23.85 4.07 1.20
N PRO A 350 -24.82 3.69 0.36
CA PRO A 350 -24.86 4.08 -1.06
C PRO A 350 -24.85 5.59 -1.29
N ASN A 351 -25.44 6.36 -0.36
CA ASN A 351 -25.55 7.82 -0.44
C ASN A 351 -24.29 8.55 0.09
N LYS A 352 -23.35 7.85 0.74
CA LYS A 352 -22.14 8.43 1.36
C LYS A 352 -20.88 7.64 0.98
N LYS A 353 -20.79 7.17 -0.28
CA LYS A 353 -19.66 6.34 -0.78
C LYS A 353 -18.29 6.98 -0.56
N GLY A 354 -18.19 8.31 -0.74
CA GLY A 354 -16.95 9.05 -0.52
C GLY A 354 -16.46 8.96 0.93
N SER A 355 -17.35 9.14 1.90
CA SER A 355 -17.03 9.00 3.33
C SER A 355 -16.62 7.55 3.67
N ALA A 356 -17.31 6.57 3.09
CA ALA A 356 -16.97 5.15 3.26
C ALA A 356 -15.57 4.83 2.72
N MET A 357 -15.22 5.34 1.53
CA MET A 357 -13.89 5.17 0.95
C MET A 357 -12.79 5.89 1.75
N ALA A 358 -13.11 7.01 2.40
CA ALA A 358 -12.18 7.68 3.31
C ALA A 358 -11.81 6.79 4.50
N VAL A 359 -12.77 6.05 5.07
CA VAL A 359 -12.51 5.07 6.15
C VAL A 359 -11.62 3.93 5.68
N VAL A 360 -11.87 3.39 4.47
CA VAL A 360 -11.02 2.35 3.85
C VAL A 360 -9.58 2.84 3.67
N SER A 361 -9.42 4.04 3.15
CA SER A 361 -8.09 4.63 2.90
C SER A 361 -7.36 4.96 4.20
N PHE A 362 -8.08 5.47 5.19
CA PHE A 362 -7.53 5.74 6.52
C PHE A 362 -7.06 4.45 7.21
N GLY A 363 -7.86 3.37 7.16
CA GLY A 363 -7.48 2.07 7.68
C GLY A 363 -6.20 1.53 7.02
N ALA A 364 -6.10 1.65 5.69
CA ALA A 364 -4.90 1.26 4.95
C ALA A 364 -3.67 2.10 5.33
N GLY A 365 -3.81 3.43 5.42
CA GLY A 365 -2.71 4.32 5.81
C GLY A 365 -2.24 4.09 7.24
N LEU A 366 -3.18 3.92 8.16
CA LEU A 366 -2.88 3.69 9.58
C LEU A 366 -2.13 2.36 9.82
N SER A 367 -2.35 1.36 8.98
CA SER A 367 -1.64 0.09 9.11
C SER A 367 -0.12 0.21 8.93
N TYR A 368 0.36 1.13 8.09
CA TYR A 368 1.79 1.39 7.91
C TYR A 368 2.48 1.97 9.17
N PHE A 369 1.70 2.61 10.05
CA PHE A 369 2.18 2.99 11.38
C PHE A 369 2.05 1.84 12.38
N ILE A 370 0.87 1.21 12.45
CA ILE A 370 0.56 0.19 13.47
C ILE A 370 1.41 -1.08 13.27
N SER A 371 1.67 -1.48 12.02
CA SER A 371 2.45 -2.68 11.72
C SER A 371 3.84 -2.68 12.38
N PRO A 372 4.73 -1.72 12.08
CA PRO A 372 6.04 -1.67 12.72
C PRO A 372 5.96 -1.28 14.20
N ALA A 373 4.93 -0.52 14.63
CA ALA A 373 4.74 -0.20 16.05
C ALA A 373 4.48 -1.46 16.90
N ILE A 374 3.68 -2.42 16.40
CA ILE A 374 3.49 -3.73 17.04
C ILE A 374 4.82 -4.48 17.12
N VAL A 375 5.60 -4.50 16.05
CA VAL A 375 6.93 -5.14 16.06
C VAL A 375 7.82 -4.49 17.11
N GLY A 376 7.95 -3.17 17.11
CA GLY A 376 8.78 -2.43 18.07
C GLY A 376 8.38 -2.66 19.53
N ALA A 377 7.08 -2.71 19.81
CA ALA A 377 6.56 -2.92 21.16
C ALA A 377 6.78 -4.35 21.69
N PHE A 378 6.64 -5.36 20.83
CA PHE A 378 6.52 -6.74 21.30
C PHE A 378 7.68 -7.65 20.93
N ILE A 379 8.51 -7.33 19.91
CA ILE A 379 9.56 -8.23 19.43
C ILE A 379 10.59 -8.57 20.51
N GLY A 380 10.90 -7.63 21.41
CA GLY A 380 11.85 -7.83 22.49
C GLY A 380 11.32 -8.72 23.61
N SER A 381 10.02 -8.75 23.86
CA SER A 381 9.40 -9.49 24.98
C SER A 381 8.93 -10.89 24.57
N ILE A 382 8.32 -11.04 23.41
CA ILE A 382 7.73 -12.33 22.96
C ILE A 382 8.42 -12.92 21.72
N GLY A 383 9.43 -12.24 21.18
CA GLY A 383 10.20 -12.70 20.04
C GLY A 383 9.40 -12.78 18.72
N VAL A 384 10.04 -13.32 17.69
CA VAL A 384 9.46 -13.47 16.35
C VAL A 384 8.20 -14.33 16.36
N HIS A 385 8.20 -15.44 17.09
CA HIS A 385 7.05 -16.33 17.17
C HIS A 385 5.81 -15.60 17.72
N GLY A 386 5.96 -14.90 18.84
CA GLY A 386 4.88 -14.15 19.45
C GLY A 386 4.32 -13.06 18.54
N VAL A 387 5.20 -12.30 17.86
CA VAL A 387 4.80 -11.25 16.92
C VAL A 387 4.04 -11.84 15.72
N MET A 388 4.52 -12.94 15.13
CA MET A 388 3.81 -13.61 14.03
C MET A 388 2.43 -14.15 14.47
N TRP A 389 2.32 -14.66 15.69
CA TRP A 389 1.03 -15.06 16.26
C TRP A 389 0.10 -13.88 16.50
N ILE A 390 0.61 -12.70 16.92
CA ILE A 390 -0.23 -11.49 17.01
C ILE A 390 -0.88 -11.20 15.63
N PHE A 391 -0.08 -11.19 14.56
CA PHE A 391 -0.62 -10.92 13.22
C PHE A 391 -1.59 -12.00 12.76
N ALA A 392 -1.31 -13.27 12.98
CA ALA A 392 -2.23 -14.36 12.66
C ALA A 392 -3.55 -14.22 13.43
N ILE A 393 -3.51 -13.91 14.71
CA ILE A 393 -4.70 -13.69 15.56
C ILE A 393 -5.50 -12.48 15.06
N LEU A 394 -4.82 -11.37 14.70
CA LEU A 394 -5.51 -10.20 14.12
C LEU A 394 -6.27 -10.58 12.85
N TYR A 395 -5.68 -11.37 11.96
CA TYR A 395 -6.37 -11.87 10.78
C TYR A 395 -7.56 -12.78 11.15
N PHE A 396 -7.44 -13.67 12.12
CA PHE A 396 -8.56 -14.50 12.57
C PHE A 396 -9.66 -13.65 13.21
N ILE A 397 -9.32 -12.61 13.97
CA ILE A 397 -10.29 -11.62 14.47
C ILE A 397 -10.98 -10.93 13.30
N GLY A 398 -10.23 -10.54 12.27
CA GLY A 398 -10.77 -9.97 11.03
C GLY A 398 -11.78 -10.90 10.35
N ALA A 399 -11.52 -12.22 10.33
CA ALA A 399 -12.45 -13.20 9.80
C ALA A 399 -13.76 -13.25 10.61
N VAL A 400 -13.67 -13.18 11.94
CA VAL A 400 -14.86 -13.11 12.82
C VAL A 400 -15.63 -11.81 12.60
N LEU A 401 -14.93 -10.66 12.47
CA LEU A 401 -15.57 -9.37 12.22
C LEU A 401 -16.34 -9.35 10.90
N MET A 402 -15.90 -10.11 9.89
CA MET A 402 -16.61 -10.22 8.62
C MET A 402 -18.01 -10.84 8.75
N ILE A 403 -18.30 -11.60 9.81
CA ILE A 403 -19.64 -12.16 10.07
C ILE A 403 -20.68 -11.03 10.24
N PHE A 404 -20.25 -9.89 10.80
CA PHE A 404 -21.11 -8.72 11.04
C PHE A 404 -21.28 -7.83 9.79
N LEU A 405 -20.45 -8.01 8.76
CA LEU A 405 -20.51 -7.25 7.51
C LEU A 405 -21.40 -7.96 6.47
N LYS A 406 -22.68 -8.14 6.79
CA LYS A 406 -23.64 -8.69 5.84
C LYS A 406 -23.88 -7.69 4.71
N VAL A 407 -23.58 -8.12 3.48
CA VAL A 407 -23.88 -7.35 2.26
C VAL A 407 -25.35 -7.50 1.94
N PRO A 408 -26.11 -6.42 1.67
CA PRO A 408 -27.47 -6.52 1.16
C PRO A 408 -27.46 -7.35 -0.13
N ASN A 409 -28.31 -8.39 -0.21
CA ASN A 409 -28.37 -9.23 -1.40
C ASN A 409 -28.73 -8.38 -2.62
N ALA A 410 -28.02 -8.60 -3.74
CA ALA A 410 -28.27 -7.89 -5.01
C ALA A 410 -29.73 -8.03 -5.52
N LYS A 411 -30.48 -9.04 -5.05
CA LYS A 411 -31.92 -9.19 -5.27
C LYS A 411 -32.75 -8.11 -4.56
N SER A 412 -32.41 -7.76 -3.33
CA SER A 412 -33.16 -6.73 -2.58
C SER A 412 -32.91 -5.31 -3.11
N GLN A 413 -31.77 -5.06 -3.74
CA GLN A 413 -31.49 -3.77 -4.39
C GLN A 413 -32.28 -3.58 -5.70
N LYS A 414 -32.54 -4.65 -6.47
CA LYS A 414 -33.42 -4.59 -7.64
C LYS A 414 -34.86 -4.35 -7.27
N GLU A 415 -35.35 -4.94 -6.19
CA GLU A 415 -36.73 -4.76 -5.71
C GLU A 415 -36.95 -3.34 -5.14
N SER A 416 -35.97 -2.76 -4.44
CA SER A 416 -36.08 -1.38 -3.94
C SER A 416 -35.93 -0.32 -5.05
N SER A 417 -35.21 -0.61 -6.15
CA SER A 417 -35.10 0.30 -7.30
C SER A 417 -36.27 0.17 -8.29
N SER A 418 -37.08 -0.88 -8.21
CA SER A 418 -38.30 -1.04 -9.00
C SER A 418 -39.57 -0.57 -8.26
N ALA A 419 -39.42 -0.23 -6.97
CA ALA A 419 -40.50 0.27 -6.13
C ALA A 419 -40.42 1.79 -5.84
N ALA A 420 -39.37 2.46 -6.35
CA ALA A 420 -39.17 3.92 -6.34
C ALA A 420 -39.22 4.49 -7.76
#